data_666970e3b3086a0c06a44743b6532601
#
_entry.id   666970e3b3086a0c06a44743b6532601
#
_cell.length_a   1.000
_cell.length_b   1.000
_cell.length_c   1.000
_cell.angle_alpha   90.00
_cell.angle_beta   90.00
_cell.angle_gamma   90.00
#
_symmetry.space_group_name_H-M   'P 1'
#
loop_
_entity.id
_entity.type
_entity.pdbx_description
1 polymer ?
#
loop_
_entity_poly.entity_id
_entity_poly.type
_entity_poly.pdbx_seq_one_letter_code
_entity_poly.pdbx_strand_id
1 'polypeptide(L)'
;MSKYLFLSATDLEHNQLEIFGNEIHIIGVGKINAAMNTTRLIERYKPDVVINFGSCGNLKDYKIGEVLTVGEVFNNIDVRPFAEYGHTPFHGLGSLKLQGKSDIKCFSTDQFYDKHRKDYAEKYLEMIETCDIVDMELYSIAQVCNNYNKLLYSFKWVSDDGDSSKWEENAKKGFKNFKKTIKELFTDGKNLIWPHKGYYSISRP
;
A
#
# COMPACT_ATOMS: atom_id res chain seq x y z
N MET A 1 13.25 -12.57 -17.68
CA MET A 1 13.37 -12.07 -16.29
C MET A 1 12.22 -11.11 -16.04
N SER A 2 11.50 -11.28 -14.93
CA SER A 2 10.45 -10.34 -14.53
C SER A 2 11.04 -8.97 -14.25
N LYS A 3 10.38 -7.91 -14.71
CA LYS A 3 10.76 -6.53 -14.42
C LYS A 3 10.03 -6.06 -13.18
N TYR A 4 10.76 -5.58 -12.20
CA TYR A 4 10.21 -5.05 -10.94
C TYR A 4 10.22 -3.52 -10.94
N LEU A 5 9.17 -2.93 -10.41
CA LEU A 5 9.03 -1.49 -10.17
C LEU A 5 8.85 -1.27 -8.67
N PHE A 6 9.82 -0.62 -8.02
CA PHE A 6 9.79 -0.31 -6.60
C PHE A 6 9.25 1.10 -6.37
N LEU A 7 8.20 1.23 -5.54
CA LEU A 7 7.49 2.48 -5.27
C LEU A 7 7.49 2.79 -3.77
N SER A 8 7.90 4.01 -3.43
CA SER A 8 7.76 4.60 -2.09
C SER A 8 7.08 5.96 -2.19
N ALA A 9 6.36 6.39 -1.16
CA ALA A 9 5.67 7.68 -1.16
C ALA A 9 6.67 8.84 -1.05
N THR A 10 7.71 8.69 -0.25
CA THR A 10 8.70 9.74 0.05
C THR A 10 10.08 9.16 0.32
N ASP A 11 11.13 9.96 0.10
CA ASP A 11 12.51 9.65 0.46
C ASP A 11 12.76 9.65 1.98
N LEU A 12 11.83 10.19 2.77
CA LEU A 12 11.87 10.12 4.24
C LEU A 12 11.74 8.68 4.76
N GLU A 13 11.24 7.75 3.97
CA GLU A 13 11.02 6.35 4.36
C GLU A 13 12.26 5.45 4.13
N HIS A 14 13.23 5.91 3.35
CA HIS A 14 14.43 5.13 3.04
C HIS A 14 15.66 6.03 2.84
N ASN A 15 16.84 5.40 2.82
CA ASN A 15 18.13 6.09 2.64
C ASN A 15 18.93 5.54 1.46
N GLN A 16 18.25 4.93 0.49
CA GLN A 16 18.85 4.29 -0.68
C GLN A 16 18.11 4.70 -1.95
N LEU A 17 18.83 4.68 -3.07
CA LEU A 17 18.27 4.97 -4.38
C LEU A 17 17.82 3.70 -5.11
N GLU A 18 18.27 2.53 -4.65
CA GLU A 18 17.98 1.26 -5.31
C GLU A 18 17.86 0.10 -4.31
N ILE A 19 17.14 -0.95 -4.71
CA ILE A 19 17.03 -2.24 -4.02
C ILE A 19 17.31 -3.36 -5.03
N PHE A 20 18.30 -4.20 -4.75
CA PHE A 20 18.69 -5.32 -5.62
C PHE A 20 18.94 -4.92 -7.08
N GLY A 21 19.54 -3.74 -7.31
CA GLY A 21 19.81 -3.19 -8.64
C GLY A 21 18.58 -2.64 -9.35
N ASN A 22 17.45 -2.46 -8.66
CA ASN A 22 16.27 -1.78 -9.18
C ASN A 22 16.13 -0.41 -8.51
N GLU A 23 15.91 0.63 -9.31
CA GLU A 23 15.68 2.00 -8.85
C GLU A 23 14.41 2.08 -7.98
N ILE A 24 14.47 2.86 -6.89
CA ILE A 24 13.32 3.23 -6.09
C ILE A 24 12.72 4.51 -6.65
N HIS A 25 11.45 4.48 -6.99
CA HIS A 25 10.73 5.63 -7.52
C HIS A 25 9.84 6.26 -6.46
N ILE A 26 10.04 7.56 -6.24
CA ILE A 26 9.19 8.35 -5.34
C ILE A 26 7.92 8.75 -6.10
N ILE A 27 6.76 8.38 -5.57
CA ILE A 27 5.47 8.64 -6.21
C ILE A 27 4.71 9.82 -5.60
N GLY A 28 5.19 10.37 -4.47
CA GLY A 28 4.53 11.44 -3.73
C GLY A 28 3.45 10.95 -2.76
N VAL A 29 3.22 11.76 -1.74
CA VAL A 29 2.23 11.47 -0.70
C VAL A 29 0.82 11.73 -1.22
N GLY A 30 -0.12 10.88 -0.82
CA GLY A 30 -1.55 10.98 -1.10
C GLY A 30 -1.99 10.31 -2.40
N LYS A 31 -3.27 9.95 -2.47
CA LYS A 31 -3.85 9.12 -3.55
C LYS A 31 -3.68 9.70 -4.94
N ILE A 32 -3.79 11.03 -5.11
CA ILE A 32 -3.68 11.66 -6.43
C ILE A 32 -2.25 11.53 -6.97
N ASN A 33 -1.25 11.89 -6.18
CA ASN A 33 0.16 11.78 -6.57
C ASN A 33 0.54 10.32 -6.85
N ALA A 34 0.14 9.43 -5.97
CA ALA A 34 0.39 8.00 -6.11
C ALA A 34 -0.22 7.42 -7.39
N ALA A 35 -1.49 7.73 -7.69
CA ALA A 35 -2.14 7.28 -8.92
C ALA A 35 -1.45 7.81 -10.17
N MET A 36 -1.22 9.12 -10.23
CA MET A 36 -0.61 9.79 -11.39
C MET A 36 0.80 9.25 -11.68
N ASN A 37 1.66 9.19 -10.64
CA ASN A 37 3.03 8.77 -10.84
C ASN A 37 3.16 7.26 -11.06
N THR A 38 2.36 6.42 -10.39
CA THR A 38 2.31 4.98 -10.66
C THR A 38 1.91 4.71 -12.12
N THR A 39 0.91 5.42 -12.65
CA THR A 39 0.50 5.32 -14.06
C THR A 39 1.65 5.63 -14.99
N ARG A 40 2.31 6.80 -14.80
CA ARG A 40 3.45 7.22 -15.65
C ARG A 40 4.61 6.22 -15.61
N LEU A 41 4.90 5.67 -14.43
CA LEU A 41 5.98 4.71 -14.25
C LEU A 41 5.65 3.36 -14.89
N ILE A 42 4.42 2.86 -14.75
CA ILE A 42 3.98 1.62 -15.41
C ILE A 42 4.04 1.76 -16.93
N GLU A 43 3.60 2.89 -17.49
CA GLU A 43 3.66 3.14 -18.92
C GLU A 43 5.09 3.23 -19.44
N ARG A 44 5.99 3.87 -18.68
CA ARG A 44 7.40 4.04 -19.04
C ARG A 44 8.19 2.74 -18.94
N TYR A 45 8.08 2.03 -17.81
CA TYR A 45 8.94 0.89 -17.52
C TYR A 45 8.33 -0.46 -17.89
N LYS A 46 7.00 -0.52 -18.07
CA LYS A 46 6.24 -1.74 -18.40
C LYS A 46 6.63 -2.92 -17.48
N PRO A 47 6.53 -2.75 -16.15
CA PRO A 47 6.91 -3.79 -15.21
C PRO A 47 5.95 -4.97 -15.29
N ASP A 48 6.42 -6.15 -14.87
CA ASP A 48 5.56 -7.31 -14.63
C ASP A 48 4.98 -7.25 -13.22
N VAL A 49 5.78 -6.74 -12.27
CA VAL A 49 5.46 -6.69 -10.84
C VAL A 49 5.76 -5.31 -10.28
N VAL A 50 4.81 -4.77 -9.54
CA VAL A 50 4.96 -3.55 -8.75
C VAL A 50 5.14 -3.94 -7.29
N ILE A 51 6.12 -3.34 -6.64
CA ILE A 51 6.40 -3.51 -5.21
C ILE A 51 6.28 -2.15 -4.54
N ASN A 52 5.18 -1.94 -3.82
CA ASN A 52 5.01 -0.78 -2.97
C ASN A 52 5.55 -1.08 -1.58
N PHE A 53 6.24 -0.11 -1.00
CA PHE A 53 6.70 -0.19 0.37
C PHE A 53 6.69 1.20 1.02
N GLY A 54 6.61 1.24 2.34
CA GLY A 54 6.58 2.49 3.09
C GLY A 54 6.05 2.33 4.50
N SER A 55 5.94 3.45 5.21
CA SER A 55 5.40 3.52 6.55
C SER A 55 3.87 3.41 6.57
N CYS A 56 3.33 3.06 7.74
CA CYS A 56 1.89 3.05 8.00
C CYS A 56 1.60 3.35 9.47
N GLY A 57 0.42 3.89 9.74
CA GLY A 57 -0.12 4.00 11.08
C GLY A 57 -0.69 2.66 11.55
N ASN A 58 -0.49 2.35 12.83
CA ASN A 58 -0.96 1.15 13.48
C ASN A 58 -2.39 1.31 14.00
N LEU A 59 -3.25 0.36 13.71
CA LEU A 59 -4.64 0.30 14.20
C LEU A 59 -4.88 -0.87 15.17
N LYS A 60 -3.88 -1.71 15.37
CA LYS A 60 -3.89 -2.88 16.27
C LYS A 60 -2.65 -2.85 17.18
N ASP A 61 -2.07 -4.01 17.49
CA ASP A 61 -0.98 -4.15 18.46
C ASP A 61 0.38 -4.51 17.81
N TYR A 62 0.62 -4.04 16.59
CA TYR A 62 1.91 -4.25 15.91
C TYR A 62 3.00 -3.32 16.47
N LYS A 63 4.25 -3.77 16.40
CA LYS A 63 5.40 -3.02 16.94
C LYS A 63 5.95 -2.02 15.93
N ILE A 64 6.47 -0.90 16.42
CA ILE A 64 7.19 0.06 15.57
C ILE A 64 8.33 -0.64 14.82
N GLY A 65 8.40 -0.44 13.49
CA GLY A 65 9.35 -1.07 12.60
C GLY A 65 9.01 -2.50 12.20
N GLU A 66 7.91 -3.08 12.67
CA GLU A 66 7.39 -4.37 12.20
C GLU A 66 6.90 -4.23 10.76
N VAL A 67 7.29 -5.18 9.90
CA VAL A 67 6.95 -5.18 8.48
C VAL A 67 5.79 -6.14 8.24
N LEU A 68 4.73 -5.60 7.66
CA LEU A 68 3.50 -6.31 7.36
C LEU A 68 3.33 -6.42 5.83
N THR A 69 2.98 -7.60 5.35
CA THR A 69 2.55 -7.79 3.95
C THR A 69 1.06 -7.52 3.88
N VAL A 70 0.64 -6.59 3.05
CA VAL A 70 -0.78 -6.25 2.91
C VAL A 70 -1.48 -7.21 1.98
N GLY A 71 -2.61 -7.77 2.43
CA GLY A 71 -3.45 -8.68 1.63
C GLY A 71 -4.64 -8.00 0.97
N GLU A 72 -5.18 -6.97 1.60
CA GLU A 72 -6.36 -6.25 1.10
C GLU A 72 -6.28 -4.76 1.46
N VAL A 73 -6.74 -3.90 0.55
CA VAL A 73 -6.77 -2.46 0.77
C VAL A 73 -8.15 -1.89 0.53
N PHE A 74 -8.60 -1.01 1.42
CA PHE A 74 -9.89 -0.33 1.42
C PHE A 74 -9.72 1.15 1.10
N ASN A 75 -10.72 1.72 0.42
CA ASN A 75 -10.73 3.13 0.05
C ASN A 75 -11.46 3.99 1.10
N ASN A 76 -10.98 5.19 1.30
CA ASN A 76 -11.70 6.24 2.03
C ASN A 76 -12.40 7.16 1.02
N ILE A 77 -13.61 6.81 0.65
CA ILE A 77 -14.50 7.65 -0.17
C ILE A 77 -15.92 7.59 0.37
N ASP A 78 -16.59 8.71 0.44
CA ASP A 78 -18.00 8.79 0.84
C ASP A 78 -18.82 9.47 -0.26
N VAL A 79 -19.60 8.68 -0.97
CA VAL A 79 -20.50 9.12 -2.04
C VAL A 79 -21.93 8.70 -1.79
N ARG A 80 -22.27 8.43 -0.52
CA ARG A 80 -23.64 8.08 -0.13
C ARG A 80 -24.64 9.18 -0.50
N PRO A 81 -25.86 8.84 -0.94
CA PRO A 81 -26.47 7.51 -0.96
C PRO A 81 -26.23 6.70 -2.25
N PHE A 82 -25.38 7.13 -3.16
CA PHE A 82 -25.19 6.50 -4.48
C PHE A 82 -24.40 5.17 -4.42
N ALA A 83 -23.53 5.02 -3.43
CA ALA A 83 -22.84 3.78 -3.13
C ALA A 83 -22.55 3.71 -1.63
N GLU A 84 -22.23 2.52 -1.13
CA GLU A 84 -21.76 2.33 0.24
C GLU A 84 -20.42 3.05 0.46
N TYR A 85 -20.13 3.37 1.72
CA TYR A 85 -18.84 3.96 2.09
C TYR A 85 -17.69 3.08 1.62
N GLY A 86 -16.65 3.71 1.07
CA GLY A 86 -15.51 3.02 0.49
C GLY A 86 -15.69 2.59 -0.97
N HIS A 87 -16.93 2.59 -1.50
CA HIS A 87 -17.22 2.18 -2.87
C HIS A 87 -17.36 3.39 -3.81
N THR A 88 -16.83 3.26 -5.03
CA THR A 88 -17.09 4.22 -6.11
C THR A 88 -18.33 3.80 -6.91
N PRO A 89 -19.28 4.72 -7.17
CA PRO A 89 -20.43 4.43 -8.01
C PRO A 89 -19.99 3.95 -9.39
N PHE A 90 -20.73 2.98 -9.96
CA PHE A 90 -20.53 2.45 -11.32
C PHE A 90 -19.23 1.66 -11.59
N HIS A 91 -18.28 1.65 -10.66
CA HIS A 91 -17.00 0.93 -10.79
C HIS A 91 -16.73 -0.10 -9.67
N GLY A 92 -17.64 -0.22 -8.75
CA GLY A 92 -18.00 -1.37 -7.96
C GLY A 92 -17.03 -1.99 -6.96
N LEU A 93 -15.83 -1.49 -6.73
CA LEU A 93 -14.93 -2.12 -5.79
C LEU A 93 -14.72 -1.27 -4.55
N GLY A 94 -15.18 -1.75 -3.38
CA GLY A 94 -14.92 -1.13 -2.08
C GLY A 94 -13.55 -1.49 -1.52
N SER A 95 -13.02 -2.67 -1.93
CA SER A 95 -11.69 -3.12 -1.58
C SER A 95 -10.98 -3.76 -2.76
N LEU A 96 -9.66 -3.84 -2.69
CA LEU A 96 -8.81 -4.51 -3.67
C LEU A 96 -7.90 -5.51 -2.95
N LYS A 97 -7.90 -6.76 -3.42
CA LYS A 97 -6.97 -7.78 -2.93
C LYS A 97 -5.63 -7.65 -3.64
N LEU A 98 -4.55 -7.77 -2.85
CA LEU A 98 -3.19 -7.71 -3.34
C LEU A 98 -2.61 -9.11 -3.49
N GLN A 99 -1.47 -9.19 -4.19
CA GLN A 99 -0.68 -10.40 -4.25
C GLN A 99 0.02 -10.59 -2.89
N GLY A 100 -0.01 -11.76 -2.39
CA GLY A 100 0.48 -12.06 -1.06
C GLY A 100 -0.64 -12.69 -0.23
N LYS A 101 -0.41 -13.91 0.22
CA LYS A 101 -1.39 -14.58 1.08
C LYS A 101 -1.29 -14.00 2.50
N SER A 102 -1.96 -12.90 2.74
CA SER A 102 -1.99 -12.21 4.03
C SER A 102 -3.40 -11.73 4.32
N ASP A 103 -3.78 -11.76 5.58
CA ASP A 103 -5.06 -11.26 6.07
C ASP A 103 -4.98 -9.80 6.53
N ILE A 104 -3.80 -9.16 6.41
CA ILE A 104 -3.59 -7.76 6.80
C ILE A 104 -4.40 -6.84 5.90
N LYS A 105 -5.24 -6.03 6.53
CA LYS A 105 -6.11 -5.05 5.89
C LYS A 105 -5.57 -3.63 6.08
N CYS A 106 -5.41 -2.92 4.96
CA CYS A 106 -4.97 -1.53 4.96
C CYS A 106 -6.14 -0.60 4.61
N PHE A 107 -6.31 0.49 5.33
CA PHE A 107 -7.24 1.56 5.00
C PHE A 107 -6.48 2.74 4.42
N SER A 108 -6.66 3.02 3.12
CA SER A 108 -6.02 4.17 2.45
C SER A 108 -6.88 5.41 2.57
N THR A 109 -6.35 6.46 3.21
CA THR A 109 -7.09 7.69 3.53
C THR A 109 -6.49 8.93 2.86
N ASP A 110 -7.27 10.00 2.72
CA ASP A 110 -6.78 11.31 2.25
C ASP A 110 -6.42 12.25 3.40
N GLN A 111 -6.49 11.77 4.62
CA GLN A 111 -6.10 12.51 5.83
C GLN A 111 -5.20 11.65 6.70
N PHE A 112 -4.23 12.27 7.33
CA PHE A 112 -3.41 11.58 8.31
C PHE A 112 -4.29 11.14 9.49
N TYR A 113 -4.20 9.85 9.86
CA TYR A 113 -4.94 9.35 11.03
C TYR A 113 -4.27 9.82 12.33
N ASP A 114 -5.05 10.46 13.20
CA ASP A 114 -4.62 10.87 14.54
C ASP A 114 -5.65 10.39 15.56
N LYS A 115 -5.26 9.50 16.45
CA LYS A 115 -6.13 8.95 17.51
C LYS A 115 -6.66 9.98 18.50
N HIS A 116 -6.05 11.15 18.58
CA HIS A 116 -6.49 12.25 19.46
C HIS A 116 -7.56 13.12 18.82
N ARG A 117 -7.73 13.03 17.52
CA ARG A 117 -8.77 13.74 16.77
C ARG A 117 -10.15 13.15 17.07
N LYS A 118 -11.16 14.01 17.32
CA LYS A 118 -12.51 13.60 17.76
C LYS A 118 -13.60 13.78 16.71
N ASP A 119 -13.32 14.42 15.60
CA ASP A 119 -14.29 14.83 14.58
C ASP A 119 -14.31 13.92 13.34
N TYR A 120 -13.86 12.68 13.48
CA TYR A 120 -13.99 11.69 12.42
C TYR A 120 -15.46 11.28 12.21
N ALA A 121 -15.84 11.10 10.95
CA ALA A 121 -17.14 10.54 10.61
C ALA A 121 -17.29 9.10 11.14
N GLU A 122 -18.50 8.72 11.54
CA GLU A 122 -18.82 7.38 12.07
C GLU A 122 -18.29 6.25 11.16
N LYS A 123 -18.58 6.33 9.86
CA LYS A 123 -18.14 5.34 8.87
C LYS A 123 -16.61 5.25 8.72
N TYR A 124 -15.91 6.36 8.93
CA TYR A 124 -14.45 6.36 8.97
C TYR A 124 -13.96 5.55 10.17
N LEU A 125 -14.57 5.74 11.36
CA LEU A 125 -14.21 5.01 12.56
C LEU A 125 -14.51 3.50 12.45
N GLU A 126 -15.64 3.12 11.84
CA GLU A 126 -15.93 1.71 11.55
C GLU A 126 -14.83 1.06 10.68
N MET A 127 -14.31 1.79 9.70
CA MET A 127 -13.20 1.29 8.86
C MET A 127 -11.89 1.17 9.64
N ILE A 128 -11.60 2.12 10.54
CA ILE A 128 -10.44 2.04 11.45
C ILE A 128 -10.52 0.79 12.33
N GLU A 129 -11.69 0.46 12.84
CA GLU A 129 -11.90 -0.75 13.66
C GLU A 129 -11.74 -2.04 12.84
N THR A 130 -12.10 -2.02 11.56
CA THR A 130 -12.09 -3.18 10.67
C THR A 130 -10.70 -3.50 10.11
N CYS A 131 -9.85 -2.47 9.94
CA CYS A 131 -8.53 -2.59 9.34
C CYS A 131 -7.42 -2.76 10.37
N ASP A 132 -6.26 -3.18 9.92
CA ASP A 132 -5.07 -3.42 10.76
C ASP A 132 -4.12 -2.23 10.75
N ILE A 133 -4.01 -1.56 9.60
CA ILE A 133 -3.12 -0.43 9.36
C ILE A 133 -3.80 0.64 8.49
N VAL A 134 -3.25 1.84 8.54
CA VAL A 134 -3.69 2.97 7.70
C VAL A 134 -2.53 3.56 6.93
N ASP A 135 -2.77 3.92 5.68
CA ASP A 135 -1.83 4.65 4.81
C ASP A 135 -2.55 5.73 3.98
N MET A 136 -1.85 6.35 3.04
CA MET A 136 -2.40 7.42 2.22
C MET A 136 -2.31 7.15 0.71
N GLU A 137 -1.77 6.03 0.24
CA GLU A 137 -1.46 5.78 -1.18
C GLU A 137 -1.95 4.45 -1.74
N LEU A 138 -1.95 3.40 -0.93
CA LEU A 138 -1.99 2.02 -1.41
C LEU A 138 -3.22 1.70 -2.26
N TYR A 139 -4.40 2.23 -1.91
CA TYR A 139 -5.59 1.98 -2.70
C TYR A 139 -5.45 2.49 -4.14
N SER A 140 -4.90 3.68 -4.32
CA SER A 140 -4.72 4.24 -5.67
C SER A 140 -3.64 3.51 -6.46
N ILE A 141 -2.56 3.07 -5.82
CA ILE A 141 -1.56 2.21 -6.45
C ILE A 141 -2.20 0.90 -6.91
N ALA A 142 -2.99 0.27 -6.02
CA ALA A 142 -3.71 -0.98 -6.31
C ALA A 142 -4.72 -0.82 -7.45
N GLN A 143 -5.46 0.28 -7.47
CA GLN A 143 -6.40 0.59 -8.54
C GLN A 143 -5.70 0.75 -9.90
N VAL A 144 -4.56 1.44 -9.94
CA VAL A 144 -3.75 1.57 -11.16
C VAL A 144 -3.21 0.21 -11.60
N CYS A 145 -2.60 -0.55 -10.68
CA CYS A 145 -2.08 -1.89 -10.99
C CYS A 145 -3.17 -2.82 -11.54
N ASN A 146 -4.36 -2.78 -10.94
CA ASN A 146 -5.51 -3.54 -11.40
C ASN A 146 -5.91 -3.16 -12.84
N ASN A 147 -6.00 -1.87 -13.15
CA ASN A 147 -6.35 -1.39 -14.49
C ASN A 147 -5.31 -1.77 -15.56
N TYR A 148 -4.04 -1.85 -15.18
CA TYR A 148 -2.94 -2.26 -16.07
C TYR A 148 -2.63 -3.76 -16.02
N ASN A 149 -3.41 -4.56 -15.30
CA ASN A 149 -3.19 -6.00 -15.07
C ASN A 149 -1.77 -6.30 -14.56
N LYS A 150 -1.29 -5.53 -13.59
CA LYS A 150 0.02 -5.70 -12.95
C LYS A 150 -0.13 -6.37 -11.59
N LEU A 151 0.81 -7.27 -11.27
CA LEU A 151 0.90 -7.85 -9.94
C LEU A 151 1.38 -6.77 -8.97
N LEU A 152 0.71 -6.62 -7.82
CA LEU A 152 1.10 -5.69 -6.78
C LEU A 152 1.37 -6.42 -5.47
N TYR A 153 2.55 -6.22 -4.93
CA TYR A 153 2.89 -6.57 -3.56
C TYR A 153 3.08 -5.29 -2.75
N SER A 154 2.56 -5.24 -1.54
CA SER A 154 2.75 -4.10 -0.65
C SER A 154 3.29 -4.56 0.70
N PHE A 155 4.35 -3.89 1.13
CA PHE A 155 5.03 -4.10 2.41
C PHE A 155 4.99 -2.80 3.19
N LYS A 156 4.27 -2.78 4.30
CA LYS A 156 4.16 -1.61 5.16
C LYS A 156 4.82 -1.90 6.49
N TRP A 157 5.55 -0.93 7.03
CA TRP A 157 6.05 -1.04 8.40
C TRP A 157 5.41 0.01 9.30
N VAL A 158 5.16 -0.38 10.51
CA VAL A 158 4.54 0.49 11.49
C VAL A 158 5.50 1.62 11.89
N SER A 159 5.07 2.86 11.70
CA SER A 159 5.80 4.08 12.08
C SER A 159 5.26 4.75 13.34
N ASP A 160 3.95 4.63 13.57
CA ASP A 160 3.25 5.29 14.65
C ASP A 160 2.01 4.49 15.07
N ASP A 161 1.45 4.85 16.21
CA ASP A 161 0.23 4.27 16.78
C ASP A 161 -0.98 5.24 16.68
N GLY A 162 -1.00 6.06 15.63
CA GLY A 162 -1.93 7.18 15.46
C GLY A 162 -1.49 8.44 16.21
N ASP A 163 -0.25 8.53 16.64
CA ASP A 163 0.37 9.76 17.11
C ASP A 163 1.27 10.33 16.01
N SER A 164 0.73 11.30 15.27
CA SER A 164 1.39 11.90 14.11
C SER A 164 2.75 12.52 14.43
N SER A 165 2.98 12.95 15.68
CA SER A 165 4.24 13.55 16.11
C SER A 165 5.44 12.60 16.04
N LYS A 166 5.19 11.28 16.01
CA LYS A 166 6.23 10.25 15.98
C LYS A 166 6.57 9.74 14.59
N TRP A 167 5.75 10.08 13.59
CA TRP A 167 5.91 9.56 12.24
C TRP A 167 7.28 9.84 11.63
N GLU A 168 7.72 11.11 11.65
CA GLU A 168 8.99 11.51 11.02
C GLU A 168 10.20 10.79 11.63
N GLU A 169 10.22 10.65 12.96
CA GLU A 169 11.26 9.94 13.70
C GLU A 169 11.32 8.45 13.30
N ASN A 170 10.16 7.84 13.09
CA ASN A 170 10.03 6.40 12.90
C ASN A 170 9.94 5.96 11.42
N ALA A 171 9.69 6.90 10.51
CA ALA A 171 9.45 6.60 9.09
C ALA A 171 10.53 5.70 8.45
N LYS A 172 11.80 5.86 8.83
CA LYS A 172 12.92 5.05 8.31
C LYS A 172 13.17 3.74 9.09
N LYS A 173 12.57 3.59 10.29
CA LYS A 173 12.96 2.47 11.20
C LYS A 173 12.68 1.10 10.59
N GLY A 174 11.63 0.95 9.81
CA GLY A 174 11.26 -0.33 9.19
C GLY A 174 12.01 -0.68 7.92
N PHE A 175 12.69 0.25 7.27
CA PHE A 175 13.31 0.01 5.97
C PHE A 175 14.38 -1.11 6.00
N LYS A 176 15.16 -1.21 7.07
CA LYS A 176 16.14 -2.31 7.25
C LYS A 176 15.43 -3.67 7.34
N ASN A 177 14.34 -3.74 8.09
CA ASN A 177 13.54 -4.96 8.24
C ASN A 177 12.87 -5.32 6.92
N PHE A 178 12.31 -4.34 6.21
CA PHE A 178 11.75 -4.53 4.87
C PHE A 178 12.77 -5.15 3.91
N LYS A 179 14.01 -4.62 3.86
CA LYS A 179 15.06 -5.21 3.01
C LYS A 179 15.37 -6.66 3.37
N LYS A 180 15.32 -7.02 4.65
CA LYS A 180 15.50 -8.40 5.09
C LYS A 180 14.34 -9.27 4.60
N THR A 181 13.10 -8.85 4.84
CA THR A 181 11.90 -9.56 4.42
C THR A 181 11.88 -9.79 2.91
N ILE A 182 12.12 -8.75 2.12
CA ILE A 182 12.08 -8.89 0.66
C ILE A 182 13.24 -9.72 0.12
N LYS A 183 14.42 -9.69 0.77
CA LYS A 183 15.54 -10.55 0.40
C LYS A 183 15.20 -12.04 0.54
N GLU A 184 14.44 -12.41 1.55
CA GLU A 184 14.00 -13.79 1.75
C GLU A 184 13.03 -14.24 0.64
N LEU A 185 12.26 -13.31 0.08
CA LEU A 185 11.36 -13.57 -1.06
C LEU A 185 12.10 -13.67 -2.41
N PHE A 186 13.32 -13.10 -2.50
CA PHE A 186 14.19 -13.15 -3.69
C PHE A 186 15.32 -14.18 -3.55
N THR A 187 15.19 -15.23 -2.74
CA THR A 187 16.26 -16.15 -2.34
C THR A 187 16.99 -16.87 -3.47
N ASP A 188 16.45 -16.90 -4.68
CA ASP A 188 17.13 -17.48 -5.84
C ASP A 188 17.82 -16.43 -6.74
N GLY A 189 17.98 -15.21 -6.24
CA GLY A 189 18.72 -14.14 -6.93
C GLY A 189 18.10 -13.60 -8.20
N LYS A 190 16.94 -14.11 -8.64
CA LYS A 190 16.33 -13.71 -9.92
C LYS A 190 14.82 -13.62 -9.97
N ASN A 191 14.07 -14.28 -9.08
CA ASN A 191 12.60 -14.27 -9.12
C ASN A 191 12.01 -14.30 -7.72
N LEU A 192 10.93 -13.55 -7.53
CA LEU A 192 10.07 -13.70 -6.37
C LEU A 192 9.51 -15.14 -6.36
N ILE A 193 9.91 -15.92 -5.37
CA ILE A 193 9.31 -17.22 -5.10
C ILE A 193 7.99 -16.96 -4.37
N TRP A 194 6.96 -16.65 -5.13
CA TRP A 194 5.61 -16.60 -4.61
C TRP A 194 4.79 -17.74 -5.21
N PRO A 195 4.07 -18.53 -4.43
CA PRO A 195 3.24 -19.59 -4.96
C PRO A 195 2.10 -19.01 -5.79
N HIS A 196 2.31 -19.06 -7.09
CA HIS A 196 1.38 -19.17 -8.20
C HIS A 196 0.01 -18.48 -8.22
N LYS A 197 -0.16 -17.70 -9.33
CA LYS A 197 -1.30 -17.61 -10.23
C LYS A 197 -2.67 -17.86 -9.59
N GLY A 198 -3.24 -16.78 -9.10
CA GLY A 198 -4.68 -16.59 -9.14
C GLY A 198 -4.93 -15.35 -9.97
N TYR A 199 -5.23 -15.51 -11.24
CA TYR A 199 -5.81 -14.42 -12.03
C TYR A 199 -7.16 -14.11 -11.40
N TYR A 200 -7.29 -12.96 -10.78
CA TYR A 200 -8.61 -12.45 -10.49
C TYR A 200 -9.20 -11.99 -11.82
N SER A 201 -10.05 -12.83 -12.40
CA SER A 201 -10.93 -12.40 -13.48
C SER A 201 -11.91 -11.40 -12.86
N ILE A 202 -11.71 -10.13 -13.12
CA ILE A 202 -12.78 -9.17 -12.92
C ILE A 202 -13.78 -9.44 -14.03
N SER A 203 -14.93 -10.00 -13.67
CA SER A 203 -16.10 -9.94 -14.53
C SER A 203 -16.42 -8.46 -14.73
N ARG A 204 -16.13 -7.94 -15.91
CA ARG A 204 -16.65 -6.63 -16.34
C ARG A 204 -18.16 -6.77 -16.44
N PRO A 205 -18.94 -5.80 -15.88
CA PRO A 205 -20.37 -5.75 -16.16
C PRO A 205 -20.64 -5.53 -17.64
#